data_2bc6738b95f7a0547b46b6441a241be3
#
_entry.id   2bc6738b95f7a0547b46b6441a241be3
#
_cell.length_a   1.000
_cell.length_b   1.000
_cell.length_c   1.000
_cell.angle_alpha   90.00
_cell.angle_beta   90.00
_cell.angle_gamma   90.00
#
_symmetry.space_group_name_H-M   'P 1'
#
loop_
_entity.id
_entity.type
_entity.pdbx_description
1 polymer ?
#
loop_
_entity_poly.entity_id
_entity_poly.type
_entity_poly.pdbx_seq_one_letter_code
_entity_poly.pdbx_strand_id
1 'polypeptide(L)'
;MESLKLSKKELLNLYNSELDELLEKSSKFVKDEVEFCSIVNARSGKCSQDCKYCAQSSHYRTHIETYPLLDKSEVEKAEKEAKTFGAHRFAVVTSGKNPAEEDFHKVLSLVDVLNSVEGMNSCASLGILDDEMAKKLSEHGLKRYHHNINTCRSYYPEICSTHTFDERVKTCKLVKKYGMELCCGVILGMGETVEQRIEMAMELAEIEPDSIPINILMPIPETPFEKYHDKIDEENILRTLAVFKIANPNAVLRFCGGRMRLSDENQRLALKTCVEGIMIGNYLTTIGKEPSEDIAMVKELGKKIK
;
A
#
# COMPACT_ATOMS: atom_id res chain seq x y z
N MET A 1 -22.06 9.06 0.27
CA MET A 1 -21.76 10.46 -0.11
C MET A 1 -21.23 10.42 -1.53
N GLU A 2 -21.83 11.19 -2.46
CA GLU A 2 -21.25 11.33 -3.79
C GLU A 2 -19.83 11.87 -3.66
N SER A 3 -18.88 11.26 -4.36
CA SER A 3 -17.50 11.73 -4.40
C SER A 3 -17.52 13.12 -5.06
N LEU A 4 -17.20 14.15 -4.31
CA LEU A 4 -16.93 15.47 -4.86
C LEU A 4 -15.71 15.33 -5.79
N LYS A 5 -15.95 15.29 -7.10
CA LYS A 5 -14.86 15.30 -8.10
C LYS A 5 -14.25 16.70 -8.13
N LEU A 6 -13.27 16.92 -7.23
CA LEU A 6 -12.53 18.16 -7.20
C LEU A 6 -11.61 18.25 -8.43
N SER A 7 -11.54 19.45 -9.02
CA SER A 7 -10.61 19.74 -10.12
C SER A 7 -9.16 19.81 -9.62
N LYS A 8 -8.22 19.63 -10.54
CA LYS A 8 -6.78 19.80 -10.25
C LYS A 8 -6.47 21.13 -9.56
N LYS A 9 -7.12 22.23 -9.99
CA LYS A 9 -6.95 23.56 -9.43
C LYS A 9 -7.44 23.64 -7.98
N GLU A 10 -8.57 23.04 -7.67
CA GLU A 10 -9.11 22.99 -6.30
C GLU A 10 -8.23 22.19 -5.37
N LEU A 11 -7.74 21.03 -5.81
CA LEU A 11 -6.80 20.22 -5.04
C LEU A 11 -5.46 20.93 -4.81
N LEU A 12 -4.92 21.65 -5.80
CA LEU A 12 -3.72 22.47 -5.65
C LEU A 12 -3.94 23.62 -4.67
N ASN A 13 -5.10 24.29 -4.71
CA ASN A 13 -5.44 25.35 -3.77
C ASN A 13 -5.53 24.78 -2.34
N LEU A 14 -6.11 23.60 -2.16
CA LEU A 14 -6.14 22.92 -0.87
C LEU A 14 -4.73 22.57 -0.39
N TYR A 15 -3.89 22.00 -1.26
CA TYR A 15 -2.51 21.66 -0.91
C TYR A 15 -1.71 22.88 -0.42
N ASN A 16 -1.93 24.04 -1.01
CA ASN A 16 -1.21 25.31 -0.70
C ASN A 16 -1.90 26.14 0.40
N SER A 17 -3.01 25.70 1.00
CA SER A 17 -3.63 26.40 2.13
C SER A 17 -2.82 26.21 3.42
N GLU A 18 -3.16 26.94 4.48
CA GLU A 18 -2.57 26.70 5.80
C GLU A 18 -2.73 25.24 6.23
N LEU A 19 -1.66 24.64 6.79
CA LEU A 19 -1.63 23.21 7.08
C LEU A 19 -2.75 22.79 8.03
N ASP A 20 -2.98 23.56 9.10
CA ASP A 20 -4.01 23.25 10.10
C ASP A 20 -5.42 23.26 9.48
N GLU A 21 -5.71 24.23 8.60
CA GLU A 21 -6.99 24.27 7.88
C GLU A 21 -7.18 23.08 6.94
N LEU A 22 -6.10 22.66 6.25
CA LEU A 22 -6.14 21.50 5.37
C LEU A 22 -6.39 20.22 6.16
N LEU A 23 -5.69 20.03 7.28
CA LEU A 23 -5.84 18.87 8.16
C LEU A 23 -7.23 18.85 8.81
N GLU A 24 -7.77 19.98 9.24
CA GLU A 24 -9.16 20.06 9.74
C GLU A 24 -10.18 19.66 8.67
N LYS A 25 -9.99 20.09 7.42
CA LYS A 25 -10.87 19.69 6.32
C LYS A 25 -10.83 18.18 6.07
N SER A 26 -9.64 17.58 6.09
CA SER A 26 -9.49 16.14 5.86
C SER A 26 -10.04 15.29 7.00
N SER A 27 -9.94 15.79 8.26
CA SER A 27 -10.41 15.06 9.45
C SER A 27 -11.90 14.74 9.43
N LYS A 28 -12.69 15.53 8.69
CA LYS A 28 -14.14 15.31 8.52
C LYS A 28 -14.48 14.00 7.81
N PHE A 29 -13.52 13.38 7.15
CA PHE A 29 -13.67 12.12 6.41
C PHE A 29 -13.04 10.93 7.14
N VAL A 30 -12.40 11.15 8.30
CA VAL A 30 -11.70 10.12 9.06
C VAL A 30 -12.63 9.48 10.09
N LYS A 31 -12.62 8.16 10.18
CA LYS A 31 -13.40 7.39 11.17
C LYS A 31 -12.62 7.23 12.48
N ASP A 32 -13.35 6.91 13.55
CA ASP A 32 -12.77 6.64 14.87
C ASP A 32 -12.16 5.23 14.99
N GLU A 33 -12.13 4.48 13.90
CA GLU A 33 -11.58 3.13 13.84
C GLU A 33 -10.30 3.12 13.00
N VAL A 34 -9.29 2.37 13.47
CA VAL A 34 -8.03 2.15 12.76
C VAL A 34 -7.93 0.68 12.36
N GLU A 35 -7.77 0.42 11.07
CA GLU A 35 -7.57 -0.93 10.54
C GLU A 35 -6.11 -1.37 10.65
N PHE A 36 -5.85 -2.50 11.28
CA PHE A 36 -4.53 -3.13 11.28
C PHE A 36 -4.43 -4.21 10.21
N CYS A 37 -3.36 -4.21 9.43
CA CYS A 37 -3.02 -5.29 8.53
C CYS A 37 -1.54 -5.69 8.69
N SER A 38 -1.22 -6.91 8.33
CA SER A 38 0.15 -7.39 8.28
C SER A 38 0.40 -8.18 6.99
N ILE A 39 1.64 -8.44 6.68
CA ILE A 39 2.06 -9.10 5.44
C ILE A 39 3.10 -10.18 5.71
N VAL A 40 3.18 -11.16 4.80
CA VAL A 40 4.34 -12.03 4.68
C VAL A 40 4.95 -11.88 3.29
N ASN A 41 6.27 -11.69 3.21
CA ASN A 41 7.01 -11.77 1.95
C ASN A 41 7.14 -13.24 1.57
N ALA A 42 6.15 -13.78 0.88
CA ALA A 42 6.06 -15.21 0.61
C ALA A 42 7.01 -15.69 -0.50
N ARG A 43 7.56 -14.79 -1.31
CA ARG A 43 8.65 -15.05 -2.25
C ARG A 43 9.50 -13.80 -2.37
N SER A 44 10.82 -13.93 -2.21
CA SER A 44 11.74 -12.79 -2.20
C SER A 44 12.76 -12.84 -3.34
N GLY A 45 13.02 -11.66 -3.91
CA GLY A 45 14.05 -11.45 -4.92
C GLY A 45 13.69 -11.94 -6.31
N LYS A 46 14.68 -11.95 -7.20
CA LYS A 46 14.62 -12.44 -8.60
C LYS A 46 13.47 -11.86 -9.45
N CYS A 47 12.99 -10.64 -9.12
CA CYS A 47 11.98 -9.97 -9.92
C CYS A 47 12.57 -9.47 -11.24
N SER A 48 11.93 -9.81 -12.36
CA SER A 48 12.37 -9.40 -13.71
C SER A 48 12.07 -7.93 -14.04
N GLN A 49 11.47 -7.18 -13.11
CA GLN A 49 11.09 -5.79 -13.35
C GLN A 49 12.18 -4.82 -12.85
N ASP A 50 12.32 -3.67 -13.54
CA ASP A 50 13.37 -2.68 -13.31
C ASP A 50 12.93 -1.49 -12.43
N CYS A 51 11.91 -1.67 -11.60
CA CYS A 51 11.43 -0.61 -10.71
C CYS A 51 12.59 -0.01 -9.89
N LYS A 52 12.92 1.26 -10.13
CA LYS A 52 14.13 1.95 -9.63
C LYS A 52 14.22 2.06 -8.10
N TYR A 53 13.12 1.83 -7.39
CA TYR A 53 13.04 1.87 -5.91
C TYR A 53 13.08 0.48 -5.26
N CYS A 54 13.03 -0.60 -6.07
CA CYS A 54 12.68 -1.91 -5.54
C CYS A 54 13.91 -2.78 -5.26
N ALA A 55 14.09 -3.16 -4.00
CA ALA A 55 15.15 -4.08 -3.58
C ALA A 55 15.05 -5.48 -4.21
N GLN A 56 13.84 -5.90 -4.62
CA GLN A 56 13.61 -7.26 -5.14
C GLN A 56 13.91 -7.40 -6.64
N SER A 57 14.27 -6.29 -7.32
CA SER A 57 14.61 -6.30 -8.74
C SER A 57 15.91 -7.04 -9.01
N SER A 58 15.95 -7.93 -10.01
CA SER A 58 17.19 -8.58 -10.45
C SER A 58 18.06 -7.69 -11.35
N HIS A 59 17.60 -6.47 -11.65
CA HIS A 59 18.41 -5.45 -12.33
C HIS A 59 19.41 -4.76 -11.39
N TYR A 60 19.28 -4.91 -10.07
CA TYR A 60 20.12 -4.25 -9.06
C TYR A 60 20.72 -5.27 -8.08
N ARG A 61 21.90 -4.94 -7.49
CA ARG A 61 22.63 -5.83 -6.56
C ARG A 61 22.33 -5.48 -5.09
N THR A 62 21.06 -5.57 -4.70
CA THR A 62 20.57 -5.05 -3.41
C THR A 62 20.88 -5.92 -2.19
N HIS A 63 21.56 -7.03 -2.33
CA HIS A 63 21.97 -7.94 -1.24
C HIS A 63 20.84 -8.43 -0.31
N ILE A 64 19.58 -8.38 -0.75
CA ILE A 64 18.47 -8.93 0.02
C ILE A 64 18.51 -10.46 0.02
N GLU A 65 17.96 -11.06 1.07
CA GLU A 65 17.73 -12.50 1.10
C GLU A 65 16.74 -12.89 -0.01
N THR A 66 17.08 -13.94 -0.77
CA THR A 66 16.23 -14.47 -1.84
C THR A 66 15.81 -15.90 -1.54
N TYR A 67 14.50 -16.17 -1.65
CA TYR A 67 13.93 -17.50 -1.42
C TYR A 67 12.72 -17.76 -2.33
N PRO A 68 12.43 -19.05 -2.61
CA PRO A 68 11.27 -19.43 -3.38
C PRO A 68 9.97 -19.17 -2.60
N LEU A 69 8.83 -19.55 -3.19
CA LEU A 69 7.54 -19.44 -2.52
C LEU A 69 7.54 -20.27 -1.23
N LEU A 70 7.16 -19.62 -0.13
CA LEU A 70 6.99 -20.27 1.18
C LEU A 70 5.92 -21.34 1.13
N ASP A 71 6.02 -22.32 2.02
CA ASP A 71 5.02 -23.33 2.15
C ASP A 71 3.79 -22.88 2.98
N LYS A 72 2.75 -23.71 2.98
CA LYS A 72 1.48 -23.42 3.67
C LYS A 72 1.67 -23.23 5.18
N SER A 73 2.53 -24.02 5.80
CA SER A 73 2.73 -24.00 7.25
C SER A 73 3.44 -22.73 7.71
N GLU A 74 4.38 -22.23 6.90
CA GLU A 74 5.08 -20.97 7.17
C GLU A 74 4.12 -19.78 7.08
N VAL A 75 3.27 -19.74 6.04
CA VAL A 75 2.28 -18.68 5.84
C VAL A 75 1.21 -18.70 6.94
N GLU A 76 0.68 -19.88 7.29
CA GLU A 76 -0.31 -20.04 8.34
C GLU A 76 0.23 -19.60 9.71
N LYS A 77 1.50 -19.95 10.02
CA LYS A 77 2.16 -19.52 11.25
C LYS A 77 2.27 -18.00 11.31
N ALA A 78 2.75 -17.37 10.23
CA ALA A 78 2.89 -15.91 10.16
C ALA A 78 1.54 -15.19 10.30
N GLU A 79 0.47 -15.73 9.70
CA GLU A 79 -0.87 -15.17 9.82
C GLU A 79 -1.42 -15.27 11.25
N LYS A 80 -1.30 -16.44 11.90
CA LYS A 80 -1.71 -16.64 13.29
C LYS A 80 -0.95 -15.70 14.24
N GLU A 81 0.34 -15.49 14.01
CA GLU A 81 1.15 -14.55 14.76
C GLU A 81 0.64 -13.11 14.57
N ALA A 82 0.43 -12.67 13.32
CA ALA A 82 -0.12 -11.35 13.03
C ALA A 82 -1.48 -11.11 13.70
N LYS A 83 -2.33 -12.14 13.78
CA LYS A 83 -3.61 -12.08 14.50
C LYS A 83 -3.42 -11.79 15.99
N THR A 84 -2.40 -12.36 16.64
CA THR A 84 -2.15 -12.11 18.08
C THR A 84 -1.82 -10.63 18.35
N PHE A 85 -1.31 -9.91 17.38
CA PHE A 85 -1.03 -8.48 17.43
C PHE A 85 -2.21 -7.59 16.99
N GLY A 86 -3.38 -8.17 16.75
CA GLY A 86 -4.59 -7.43 16.41
C GLY A 86 -4.74 -7.10 14.93
N ALA A 87 -3.92 -7.69 14.03
CA ALA A 87 -4.20 -7.62 12.60
C ALA A 87 -5.53 -8.34 12.30
N HIS A 88 -6.41 -7.70 11.55
CA HIS A 88 -7.64 -8.32 11.03
C HIS A 88 -7.55 -8.60 9.53
N ARG A 89 -6.43 -8.23 8.90
CA ARG A 89 -6.09 -8.54 7.51
C ARG A 89 -4.65 -9.04 7.41
N PHE A 90 -4.44 -10.06 6.61
CA PHE A 90 -3.12 -10.58 6.35
C PHE A 90 -2.90 -10.80 4.86
N ALA A 91 -1.73 -10.44 4.36
CA ALA A 91 -1.43 -10.50 2.94
C ALA A 91 -0.23 -11.38 2.62
N VAL A 92 -0.40 -12.27 1.65
CA VAL A 92 0.70 -12.92 0.95
C VAL A 92 1.22 -11.99 -0.15
N VAL A 93 2.51 -11.69 -0.10
CA VAL A 93 3.19 -10.84 -1.09
C VAL A 93 4.28 -11.64 -1.78
N THR A 94 4.35 -11.57 -3.11
CA THR A 94 5.39 -12.24 -3.90
C THR A 94 6.15 -11.25 -4.78
N SER A 95 7.46 -11.46 -4.92
CA SER A 95 8.24 -10.81 -5.96
C SER A 95 7.86 -11.36 -7.35
N GLY A 96 8.04 -10.55 -8.39
CA GLY A 96 7.78 -10.94 -9.78
C GLY A 96 6.82 -10.00 -10.49
N LYS A 97 6.79 -10.04 -11.84
CA LYS A 97 5.80 -9.30 -12.64
C LYS A 97 4.39 -9.84 -12.44
N ASN A 98 4.27 -11.14 -12.38
CA ASN A 98 3.06 -11.94 -12.16
C ASN A 98 3.45 -13.31 -11.57
N PRO A 99 2.54 -14.08 -11.01
CA PRO A 99 2.80 -15.47 -10.65
C PRO A 99 3.13 -16.26 -11.92
N ALA A 100 4.17 -17.10 -11.87
CA ALA A 100 4.39 -18.08 -12.93
C ALA A 100 3.24 -19.09 -12.94
N GLU A 101 2.86 -19.61 -14.10
CA GLU A 101 1.74 -20.54 -14.24
C GLU A 101 1.90 -21.77 -13.34
N GLU A 102 3.11 -22.32 -13.28
CA GLU A 102 3.48 -23.45 -12.42
C GLU A 102 3.37 -23.16 -10.92
N ASP A 103 3.57 -21.91 -10.50
CA ASP A 103 3.45 -21.48 -9.11
C ASP A 103 2.04 -21.03 -8.75
N PHE A 104 1.19 -20.70 -9.72
CA PHE A 104 -0.11 -20.12 -9.45
C PHE A 104 -1.04 -21.04 -8.66
N HIS A 105 -0.99 -22.36 -8.90
CA HIS A 105 -1.73 -23.32 -8.09
C HIS A 105 -1.29 -23.32 -6.62
N LYS A 106 0.01 -23.17 -6.37
CA LYS A 106 0.52 -23.05 -5.00
C LYS A 106 0.03 -21.75 -4.35
N VAL A 107 0.03 -20.64 -5.10
CA VAL A 107 -0.52 -19.36 -4.62
C VAL A 107 -2.00 -19.48 -4.26
N LEU A 108 -2.82 -20.12 -5.09
CA LEU A 108 -4.23 -20.38 -4.77
C LEU A 108 -4.38 -21.19 -3.48
N SER A 109 -3.52 -22.20 -3.29
CA SER A 109 -3.48 -22.96 -2.04
C SER A 109 -3.09 -22.13 -0.82
N LEU A 110 -2.27 -21.07 -0.97
CA LEU A 110 -1.99 -20.12 0.12
C LEU A 110 -3.22 -19.25 0.41
N VAL A 111 -3.99 -18.86 -0.60
CA VAL A 111 -5.27 -18.15 -0.39
C VAL A 111 -6.24 -19.01 0.42
N ASP A 112 -6.32 -20.30 0.14
CA ASP A 112 -7.16 -21.23 0.92
C ASP A 112 -6.72 -21.28 2.39
N VAL A 113 -5.40 -21.26 2.66
CA VAL A 113 -4.85 -21.18 4.03
C VAL A 113 -5.27 -19.88 4.70
N LEU A 114 -5.12 -18.72 4.03
CA LEU A 114 -5.54 -17.43 4.58
C LEU A 114 -7.03 -17.40 4.92
N ASN A 115 -7.86 -18.07 4.16
CA ASN A 115 -9.30 -18.11 4.43
C ASN A 115 -9.67 -19.10 5.57
N SER A 116 -8.75 -19.95 6.02
CA SER A 116 -8.99 -20.92 7.11
C SER A 116 -8.83 -20.31 8.51
N VAL A 117 -8.16 -19.16 8.64
CA VAL A 117 -7.95 -18.50 9.92
C VAL A 117 -9.14 -17.61 10.27
N GLU A 118 -9.98 -18.07 11.19
CA GLU A 118 -11.18 -17.37 11.61
C GLU A 118 -10.89 -15.91 12.05
N GLY A 119 -11.71 -14.96 11.64
CA GLY A 119 -11.59 -13.53 11.97
C GLY A 119 -10.49 -12.78 11.21
N MET A 120 -9.77 -13.46 10.31
CA MET A 120 -8.82 -12.83 9.39
C MET A 120 -9.44 -12.61 8.01
N ASN A 121 -9.04 -11.55 7.34
CA ASN A 121 -9.43 -11.30 5.95
C ASN A 121 -8.21 -11.49 5.04
N SER A 122 -8.35 -12.38 4.07
CA SER A 122 -7.28 -12.71 3.13
C SER A 122 -6.98 -11.56 2.17
N CYS A 123 -5.69 -11.27 1.99
CA CYS A 123 -5.18 -10.34 1.01
C CYS A 123 -4.05 -10.96 0.19
N ALA A 124 -3.82 -10.48 -1.03
CA ALA A 124 -2.68 -10.90 -1.82
C ALA A 124 -2.11 -9.75 -2.66
N SER A 125 -0.78 -9.77 -2.90
CA SER A 125 -0.07 -8.88 -3.81
C SER A 125 0.89 -9.71 -4.66
N LEU A 126 0.47 -10.09 -5.86
CA LEU A 126 1.12 -11.07 -6.71
C LEU A 126 1.63 -10.49 -8.03
N GLY A 127 1.58 -9.14 -8.17
CA GLY A 127 1.92 -8.46 -9.40
C GLY A 127 0.74 -8.24 -10.34
N ILE A 128 0.99 -8.22 -11.65
CA ILE A 128 -0.01 -7.97 -12.70
C ILE A 128 -0.85 -9.24 -12.89
N LEU A 129 -2.17 -9.08 -12.94
CA LEU A 129 -3.10 -10.18 -13.20
C LEU A 129 -3.64 -10.12 -14.63
N ASP A 130 -3.86 -11.28 -15.21
CA ASP A 130 -4.76 -11.46 -16.34
C ASP A 130 -6.19 -11.79 -15.84
N ASP A 131 -7.11 -11.96 -16.79
CA ASP A 131 -8.53 -12.17 -16.50
C ASP A 131 -8.77 -13.51 -15.80
N GLU A 132 -8.05 -14.57 -16.19
CA GLU A 132 -8.19 -15.91 -15.60
C GLU A 132 -7.63 -15.96 -14.17
N MET A 133 -6.47 -15.35 -13.94
CA MET A 133 -5.87 -15.26 -12.61
C MET A 133 -6.79 -14.49 -11.64
N ALA A 134 -7.31 -13.34 -12.06
CA ALA A 134 -8.22 -12.55 -11.23
C ALA A 134 -9.51 -13.32 -10.88
N LYS A 135 -10.07 -14.05 -11.86
CA LYS A 135 -11.23 -14.90 -11.66
C LYS A 135 -10.96 -15.99 -10.65
N LYS A 136 -9.87 -16.77 -10.82
CA LYS A 136 -9.52 -17.87 -9.92
C LYS A 136 -9.25 -17.40 -8.49
N LEU A 137 -8.57 -16.25 -8.31
CA LEU A 137 -8.36 -15.68 -6.97
C LEU A 137 -9.69 -15.37 -6.27
N SER A 138 -10.63 -14.78 -6.99
CA SER A 138 -11.97 -14.50 -6.48
C SER A 138 -12.75 -15.78 -6.16
N GLU A 139 -12.69 -16.81 -7.02
CA GLU A 139 -13.33 -18.12 -6.82
C GLU A 139 -12.75 -18.86 -5.59
N HIS A 140 -11.46 -18.68 -5.28
CA HIS A 140 -10.82 -19.14 -4.04
C HIS A 140 -11.15 -18.27 -2.82
N GLY A 141 -12.00 -17.25 -2.98
CA GLY A 141 -12.49 -16.43 -1.89
C GLY A 141 -11.54 -15.36 -1.38
N LEU A 142 -10.52 -14.97 -2.19
CA LEU A 142 -9.65 -13.84 -1.85
C LEU A 142 -10.48 -12.58 -1.61
N LYS A 143 -10.35 -11.96 -0.43
CA LYS A 143 -11.15 -10.79 -0.07
C LYS A 143 -10.64 -9.50 -0.66
N ARG A 144 -9.29 -9.28 -0.67
CA ARG A 144 -8.67 -8.04 -1.14
C ARG A 144 -7.43 -8.34 -1.97
N TYR A 145 -7.28 -7.64 -3.08
CA TYR A 145 -6.06 -7.65 -3.88
C TYR A 145 -5.33 -6.32 -3.77
N HIS A 146 -4.03 -6.39 -3.48
CA HIS A 146 -3.16 -5.22 -3.39
C HIS A 146 -2.39 -5.02 -4.69
N HIS A 147 -2.59 -3.87 -5.34
CA HIS A 147 -1.90 -3.52 -6.57
C HIS A 147 -1.74 -2.01 -6.73
N ASN A 148 -0.59 -1.48 -6.32
CA ASN A 148 -0.32 -0.05 -6.35
C ASN A 148 -0.13 0.49 -7.77
N ILE A 149 -0.57 1.73 -8.03
CA ILE A 149 -0.12 2.51 -9.18
C ILE A 149 1.30 3.05 -8.99
N ASN A 150 1.79 3.12 -7.75
CA ASN A 150 3.09 3.59 -7.27
C ASN A 150 3.32 5.09 -7.42
N THR A 151 3.02 5.68 -8.58
CA THR A 151 3.09 7.11 -8.87
C THR A 151 2.05 7.47 -9.93
N CYS A 152 1.95 8.75 -10.31
CA CYS A 152 1.05 9.18 -11.39
C CYS A 152 1.53 8.73 -12.77
N ARG A 153 0.60 8.75 -13.73
CA ARG A 153 0.85 8.39 -15.14
C ARG A 153 2.00 9.19 -15.75
N SER A 154 2.02 10.50 -15.51
CA SER A 154 3.02 11.38 -16.11
C SER A 154 4.44 11.11 -15.62
N TYR A 155 4.60 10.62 -14.39
CA TYR A 155 5.90 10.30 -13.78
C TYR A 155 6.28 8.82 -13.88
N TYR A 156 5.36 7.95 -14.27
CA TYR A 156 5.56 6.50 -14.28
C TYR A 156 6.78 6.03 -15.09
N PRO A 157 7.07 6.58 -16.29
CA PRO A 157 8.27 6.19 -17.07
C PRO A 157 9.60 6.47 -16.35
N GLU A 158 9.61 7.40 -15.40
CA GLU A 158 10.81 7.72 -14.61
C GLU A 158 11.12 6.65 -13.57
N ILE A 159 10.15 5.84 -13.16
CA ILE A 159 10.32 4.85 -12.09
C ILE A 159 10.46 3.42 -12.60
N CYS A 160 9.94 3.11 -13.79
CA CYS A 160 9.93 1.75 -14.34
C CYS A 160 9.76 1.77 -15.86
N SER A 161 10.48 0.89 -16.57
CA SER A 161 10.37 0.72 -18.04
C SER A 161 9.80 -0.64 -18.46
N THR A 162 9.79 -1.63 -17.58
CA THR A 162 9.40 -3.02 -17.90
C THR A 162 7.90 -3.31 -17.79
N HIS A 163 7.15 -2.36 -17.26
CA HIS A 163 5.67 -2.36 -17.29
C HIS A 163 5.15 -0.92 -17.22
N THR A 164 3.91 -0.72 -17.65
CA THR A 164 3.30 0.59 -17.79
C THR A 164 2.29 0.89 -16.68
N PHE A 165 1.94 2.17 -16.52
CA PHE A 165 0.83 2.61 -15.67
C PHE A 165 -0.49 1.94 -16.08
N ASP A 166 -0.75 1.83 -17.38
CA ASP A 166 -1.99 1.22 -17.91
C ASP A 166 -2.10 -0.27 -17.61
N GLU A 167 -0.99 -1.03 -17.62
CA GLU A 167 -1.00 -2.43 -17.18
C GLU A 167 -1.42 -2.55 -15.70
N ARG A 168 -1.00 -1.61 -14.84
CA ARG A 168 -1.42 -1.59 -13.43
C ARG A 168 -2.88 -1.25 -13.28
N VAL A 169 -3.36 -0.21 -13.95
CA VAL A 169 -4.78 0.17 -13.92
C VAL A 169 -5.66 -0.96 -14.47
N LYS A 170 -5.20 -1.69 -15.49
CA LYS A 170 -5.91 -2.87 -16.00
C LYS A 170 -6.09 -3.93 -14.91
N THR A 171 -5.04 -4.23 -14.14
CA THR A 171 -5.15 -5.16 -13.00
C THR A 171 -6.16 -4.65 -11.95
N CYS A 172 -6.12 -3.36 -11.59
CA CYS A 172 -7.10 -2.77 -10.67
C CYS A 172 -8.54 -2.96 -11.15
N LYS A 173 -8.79 -2.77 -12.46
CA LYS A 173 -10.12 -2.99 -13.07
C LYS A 173 -10.54 -4.46 -13.01
N LEU A 174 -9.63 -5.40 -13.22
CA LEU A 174 -9.90 -6.84 -13.10
C LEU A 174 -10.27 -7.23 -11.67
N VAL A 175 -9.56 -6.72 -10.67
CA VAL A 175 -9.87 -6.93 -9.25
C VAL A 175 -11.32 -6.52 -8.94
N LYS A 176 -11.71 -5.32 -9.35
CA LYS A 176 -13.10 -4.82 -9.15
C LYS A 176 -14.12 -5.62 -9.96
N LYS A 177 -13.79 -6.00 -11.20
CA LYS A 177 -14.66 -6.84 -12.08
C LYS A 177 -15.06 -8.14 -11.40
N TYR A 178 -14.14 -8.77 -10.67
CA TYR A 178 -14.39 -10.03 -9.98
C TYR A 178 -14.81 -9.87 -8.51
N GLY A 179 -15.21 -8.67 -8.09
CA GLY A 179 -15.82 -8.42 -6.78
C GLY A 179 -14.87 -8.49 -5.59
N MET A 180 -13.56 -8.49 -5.83
CA MET A 180 -12.57 -8.36 -4.75
C MET A 180 -12.42 -6.89 -4.34
N GLU A 181 -12.17 -6.64 -3.06
CA GLU A 181 -11.75 -5.31 -2.60
C GLU A 181 -10.41 -4.93 -3.24
N LEU A 182 -10.26 -3.67 -3.63
CA LEU A 182 -9.03 -3.15 -4.23
C LEU A 182 -8.24 -2.33 -3.21
N CYS A 183 -6.99 -2.72 -2.98
CA CYS A 183 -6.01 -1.94 -2.24
C CYS A 183 -4.99 -1.37 -3.25
N CYS A 184 -5.07 -0.06 -3.53
CA CYS A 184 -4.24 0.58 -4.56
C CYS A 184 -3.72 1.92 -4.06
N GLY A 185 -2.40 2.08 -4.01
CA GLY A 185 -1.76 3.29 -3.50
C GLY A 185 -0.47 3.65 -4.21
N VAL A 186 0.35 4.42 -3.50
CA VAL A 186 1.50 5.11 -4.06
C VAL A 186 2.75 4.98 -3.18
N ILE A 187 3.87 5.47 -3.72
CA ILE A 187 5.13 5.71 -3.00
C ILE A 187 5.44 7.20 -3.15
N LEU A 188 5.57 7.90 -2.03
CA LEU A 188 5.94 9.31 -2.00
C LEU A 188 7.45 9.48 -1.84
N GLY A 189 8.00 10.57 -2.38
CA GLY A 189 9.42 10.91 -2.24
C GLY A 189 10.33 10.29 -3.30
N MET A 190 9.79 9.83 -4.42
CA MET A 190 10.55 9.34 -5.57
C MET A 190 11.05 10.46 -6.50
N GLY A 191 10.86 11.74 -6.13
CA GLY A 191 11.24 12.92 -6.91
C GLY A 191 10.08 13.55 -7.68
N GLU A 192 8.87 13.09 -7.45
CA GLU A 192 7.65 13.66 -8.02
C GLU A 192 7.38 15.09 -7.50
N THR A 193 6.75 15.93 -8.34
CA THR A 193 6.34 17.30 -7.97
C THR A 193 5.02 17.29 -7.21
N VAL A 194 4.64 18.45 -6.66
CA VAL A 194 3.31 18.65 -6.04
C VAL A 194 2.19 18.39 -7.03
N GLU A 195 2.31 18.89 -8.27
CA GLU A 195 1.32 18.68 -9.33
C GLU A 195 1.15 17.20 -9.67
N GLN A 196 2.24 16.43 -9.59
CA GLN A 196 2.22 14.98 -9.81
C GLN A 196 1.59 14.24 -8.63
N ARG A 197 1.76 14.70 -7.39
CA ARG A 197 1.01 14.16 -6.23
C ARG A 197 -0.48 14.43 -6.33
N ILE A 198 -0.87 15.61 -6.83
CA ILE A 198 -2.29 15.90 -7.12
C ILE A 198 -2.82 15.00 -8.23
N GLU A 199 -2.03 14.73 -9.28
CA GLU A 199 -2.38 13.78 -10.34
C GLU A 199 -2.61 12.37 -9.75
N MET A 200 -1.73 11.88 -8.85
CA MET A 200 -1.93 10.61 -8.14
C MET A 200 -3.28 10.57 -7.39
N ALA A 201 -3.62 11.66 -6.67
CA ALA A 201 -4.87 11.74 -5.92
C ALA A 201 -6.11 11.64 -6.84
N MET A 202 -6.06 12.29 -7.99
CA MET A 202 -7.13 12.27 -9.00
C MET A 202 -7.25 10.89 -9.67
N GLU A 203 -6.13 10.28 -10.06
CA GLU A 203 -6.11 8.95 -10.67
C GLU A 203 -6.63 7.88 -9.70
N LEU A 204 -6.29 7.97 -8.40
CA LEU A 204 -6.87 7.11 -7.38
C LEU A 204 -8.38 7.35 -7.23
N ALA A 205 -8.85 8.60 -7.32
CA ALA A 205 -10.29 8.90 -7.30
C ALA A 205 -11.04 8.33 -8.52
N GLU A 206 -10.37 8.19 -9.68
CA GLU A 206 -10.93 7.53 -10.87
C GLU A 206 -10.92 5.99 -10.74
N ILE A 207 -9.90 5.43 -10.08
CA ILE A 207 -9.78 3.99 -9.84
C ILE A 207 -10.75 3.53 -8.75
N GLU A 208 -11.06 4.42 -7.79
CA GLU A 208 -11.94 4.16 -6.64
C GLU A 208 -11.53 2.92 -5.82
N PRO A 209 -10.33 2.90 -5.23
CA PRO A 209 -9.93 1.79 -4.38
C PRO A 209 -10.65 1.83 -3.02
N ASP A 210 -10.82 0.67 -2.39
CA ASP A 210 -11.34 0.55 -1.03
C ASP A 210 -10.30 0.97 0.01
N SER A 211 -9.02 0.82 -0.30
CA SER A 211 -7.92 1.23 0.56
C SER A 211 -6.76 1.82 -0.24
N ILE A 212 -6.15 2.88 0.28
CA ILE A 212 -5.01 3.57 -0.31
C ILE A 212 -3.79 3.44 0.63
N PRO A 213 -2.91 2.47 0.40
CA PRO A 213 -1.65 2.38 1.12
C PRO A 213 -0.69 3.49 0.67
N ILE A 214 -0.20 4.25 1.62
CA ILE A 214 0.82 5.25 1.41
C ILE A 214 2.15 4.70 1.89
N ASN A 215 3.05 4.53 0.95
CA ASN A 215 4.45 4.25 1.22
C ASN A 215 5.26 5.55 1.09
N ILE A 216 6.30 5.68 1.88
CA ILE A 216 7.29 6.75 1.74
C ILE A 216 8.60 6.07 1.35
N LEU A 217 9.26 6.58 0.33
CA LEU A 217 10.47 5.96 -0.19
C LEU A 217 11.51 5.78 0.93
N MET A 218 11.91 4.53 1.11
CA MET A 218 13.11 4.16 1.87
C MET A 218 14.20 3.82 0.85
N PRO A 219 15.15 4.71 0.64
CA PRO A 219 16.21 4.49 -0.34
C PRO A 219 17.01 3.22 -0.01
N ILE A 220 17.10 2.31 -0.95
CA ILE A 220 17.82 1.05 -0.79
C ILE A 220 19.19 1.19 -1.49
N PRO A 221 20.30 0.83 -0.83
CA PRO A 221 21.61 0.80 -1.44
C PRO A 221 21.63 0.02 -2.77
N GLU A 222 22.40 0.51 -3.72
CA GLU A 222 22.58 -0.06 -5.07
C GLU A 222 21.33 -0.05 -5.96
N THR A 223 20.23 0.63 -5.52
CA THR A 223 19.13 0.97 -6.43
C THR A 223 19.33 2.36 -7.04
N PRO A 224 18.76 2.67 -8.22
CA PRO A 224 18.85 4.01 -8.80
C PRO A 224 18.34 5.14 -7.87
N PHE A 225 17.43 4.83 -6.94
CA PHE A 225 16.87 5.81 -6.00
C PHE A 225 17.58 5.83 -4.64
N GLU A 226 18.72 5.19 -4.49
CA GLU A 226 19.54 5.24 -3.27
C GLU A 226 19.80 6.68 -2.79
N LYS A 227 19.96 7.63 -3.70
CA LYS A 227 20.29 9.03 -3.40
C LYS A 227 19.07 9.93 -3.13
N TYR A 228 17.86 9.37 -3.01
CA TYR A 228 16.59 10.13 -2.89
C TYR A 228 16.14 10.31 -1.44
N HIS A 229 17.09 10.44 -0.48
CA HIS A 229 16.78 10.56 0.95
C HIS A 229 15.91 11.78 1.29
N ASP A 230 16.14 12.92 0.63
CA ASP A 230 15.53 14.20 1.01
C ASP A 230 14.60 14.77 -0.06
N LYS A 231 13.89 13.91 -0.79
CA LYS A 231 12.99 14.33 -1.88
C LYS A 231 11.59 14.75 -1.39
N ILE A 232 11.26 14.48 -0.14
CA ILE A 232 10.02 14.93 0.50
C ILE A 232 10.23 15.09 2.00
N ASP A 233 9.76 16.20 2.58
CA ASP A 233 9.73 16.46 4.01
C ASP A 233 8.41 16.05 4.66
N GLU A 234 8.35 16.08 6.00
CA GLU A 234 7.19 15.66 6.77
C GLU A 234 5.95 16.50 6.51
N GLU A 235 6.09 17.84 6.34
CA GLU A 235 4.97 18.72 6.06
C GLU A 235 4.35 18.38 4.69
N ASN A 236 5.17 18.20 3.65
CA ASN A 236 4.69 17.82 2.34
C ASN A 236 4.04 16.42 2.34
N ILE A 237 4.49 15.49 3.20
CA ILE A 237 3.81 14.21 3.39
C ILE A 237 2.42 14.44 3.99
N LEU A 238 2.29 15.21 5.08
CA LEU A 238 1.01 15.49 5.72
C LEU A 238 0.03 16.19 4.77
N ARG A 239 0.49 17.20 4.01
CA ARG A 239 -0.31 17.87 2.99
C ARG A 239 -0.83 16.90 1.93
N THR A 240 0.04 15.98 1.49
CA THR A 240 -0.32 14.96 0.49
C THR A 240 -1.36 13.98 1.06
N LEU A 241 -1.19 13.50 2.30
CA LEU A 241 -2.16 12.63 2.97
C LEU A 241 -3.53 13.31 3.08
N ALA A 242 -3.57 14.57 3.50
CA ALA A 242 -4.82 15.32 3.65
C ALA A 242 -5.55 15.49 2.31
N VAL A 243 -4.83 15.88 1.25
CA VAL A 243 -5.42 16.02 -0.09
C VAL A 243 -5.90 14.66 -0.62
N PHE A 244 -5.15 13.58 -0.40
CA PHE A 244 -5.57 12.24 -0.80
C PHE A 244 -6.85 11.82 -0.09
N LYS A 245 -6.97 12.11 1.22
CA LYS A 245 -8.19 11.80 1.98
C LYS A 245 -9.39 12.61 1.49
N ILE A 246 -9.21 13.90 1.20
CA ILE A 246 -10.29 14.75 0.67
C ILE A 246 -10.72 14.30 -0.73
N ALA A 247 -9.77 13.95 -1.60
CA ALA A 247 -10.06 13.48 -2.96
C ALA A 247 -10.68 12.06 -2.97
N ASN A 248 -10.39 11.25 -1.96
CA ASN A 248 -10.82 9.85 -1.83
C ASN A 248 -11.52 9.58 -0.48
N PRO A 249 -12.64 10.24 -0.17
CA PRO A 249 -13.21 10.26 1.17
C PRO A 249 -13.69 8.89 1.66
N ASN A 250 -14.03 7.99 0.75
CA ASN A 250 -14.53 6.65 1.07
C ASN A 250 -13.43 5.61 1.25
N ALA A 251 -12.23 5.87 0.74
CA ALA A 251 -11.10 4.96 0.85
C ALA A 251 -10.42 5.03 2.22
N VAL A 252 -10.01 3.90 2.75
CA VAL A 252 -9.17 3.83 3.95
C VAL A 252 -7.73 4.17 3.57
N LEU A 253 -7.27 5.38 3.92
CA LEU A 253 -5.85 5.71 3.83
C LEU A 253 -5.09 4.95 4.91
N ARG A 254 -3.97 4.32 4.52
CA ARG A 254 -3.19 3.54 5.48
C ARG A 254 -1.69 3.81 5.39
N PHE A 255 -1.05 3.88 6.53
CA PHE A 255 0.40 3.87 6.62
C PHE A 255 0.96 2.49 6.29
N CYS A 256 1.97 2.50 5.42
CA CYS A 256 2.74 1.32 5.03
C CYS A 256 4.25 1.58 5.13
N GLY A 257 5.05 1.04 4.24
CA GLY A 257 6.50 1.17 4.27
C GLY A 257 6.98 2.63 4.33
N GLY A 258 8.04 2.88 5.09
CA GLY A 258 8.66 4.19 5.19
C GLY A 258 7.96 5.21 6.10
N ARG A 259 6.87 4.85 6.79
CA ARG A 259 6.20 5.77 7.73
C ARG A 259 7.12 6.25 8.86
N MET A 260 8.19 5.54 9.13
CA MET A 260 9.22 5.91 10.11
C MET A 260 9.98 7.19 9.72
N ARG A 261 9.76 7.71 8.52
CA ARG A 261 10.24 9.03 8.09
C ARG A 261 9.40 10.19 8.63
N LEU A 262 8.25 9.89 9.22
CA LEU A 262 7.48 10.82 10.02
C LEU A 262 7.85 10.65 11.49
N SER A 263 7.99 11.77 12.19
CA SER A 263 8.06 11.81 13.64
C SER A 263 6.82 11.16 14.27
N ASP A 264 6.92 10.69 15.48
CA ASP A 264 5.78 10.12 16.22
C ASP A 264 4.63 11.12 16.37
N GLU A 265 4.96 12.42 16.53
CA GLU A 265 3.98 13.49 16.59
C GLU A 265 3.20 13.60 15.27
N ASN A 266 3.90 13.61 14.13
CA ASN A 266 3.27 13.69 12.81
C ASN A 266 2.54 12.40 12.41
N GLN A 267 2.97 11.23 12.88
CA GLN A 267 2.18 10.00 12.73
C GLN A 267 0.85 10.09 13.51
N ARG A 268 0.88 10.60 14.76
CA ARG A 268 -0.33 10.83 15.56
C ARG A 268 -1.25 11.88 14.91
N LEU A 269 -0.69 12.96 14.39
CA LEU A 269 -1.43 13.99 13.69
C LEU A 269 -2.13 13.42 12.45
N ALA A 270 -1.43 12.66 11.64
CA ALA A 270 -2.00 12.00 10.47
C ALA A 270 -3.11 10.98 10.84
N LEU A 271 -2.96 10.21 11.92
CA LEU A 271 -4.00 9.29 12.40
C LEU A 271 -5.25 10.03 12.90
N LYS A 272 -5.11 11.26 13.39
CA LYS A 272 -6.27 12.09 13.76
C LYS A 272 -6.99 12.67 12.56
N THR A 273 -6.27 12.97 11.48
CA THR A 273 -6.74 13.87 10.42
C THR A 273 -6.86 13.27 9.02
N CYS A 274 -6.12 12.19 8.70
CA CYS A 274 -6.03 11.68 7.33
C CYS A 274 -6.08 10.15 7.26
N VAL A 275 -5.50 9.44 8.23
CA VAL A 275 -5.16 8.01 8.13
C VAL A 275 -6.06 7.17 9.03
N GLU A 276 -6.54 6.05 8.50
CA GLU A 276 -7.47 5.12 9.17
C GLU A 276 -6.94 3.68 9.17
N GLY A 277 -5.69 3.47 8.76
CA GLY A 277 -5.09 2.13 8.78
C GLY A 277 -3.58 2.16 8.97
N ILE A 278 -3.06 1.09 9.54
CA ILE A 278 -1.62 0.89 9.75
C ILE A 278 -1.25 -0.52 9.32
N MET A 279 -0.15 -0.65 8.58
CA MET A 279 0.52 -1.93 8.40
C MET A 279 1.46 -2.13 9.57
N ILE A 280 1.15 -3.13 10.42
CA ILE A 280 1.90 -3.46 11.65
C ILE A 280 2.93 -4.56 11.39
N GLY A 281 3.97 -4.58 12.21
CA GLY A 281 5.07 -5.53 12.09
C GLY A 281 6.04 -5.20 10.97
N ASN A 282 6.79 -6.19 10.50
CA ASN A 282 7.82 -5.99 9.50
C ASN A 282 7.24 -5.78 8.09
N TYR A 283 7.99 -5.02 7.28
CA TYR A 283 7.73 -4.85 5.86
C TYR A 283 8.49 -5.90 5.02
N LEU A 284 8.40 -5.83 3.70
CA LEU A 284 9.00 -6.85 2.81
C LEU A 284 10.51 -6.99 2.99
N THR A 285 11.23 -5.88 3.11
CA THR A 285 12.70 -5.84 3.16
C THR A 285 13.22 -4.90 4.24
N THR A 286 12.34 -4.34 5.06
CA THR A 286 12.70 -3.40 6.14
C THR A 286 11.95 -3.74 7.42
N ILE A 287 12.56 -3.43 8.56
CA ILE A 287 11.96 -3.62 9.89
C ILE A 287 10.95 -2.50 10.12
N GLY A 288 9.76 -2.83 10.63
CA GLY A 288 8.74 -1.89 11.08
C GLY A 288 8.83 -1.60 12.58
N LYS A 289 7.83 -0.86 13.10
CA LYS A 289 7.65 -0.70 14.56
C LYS A 289 7.14 -1.99 15.18
N GLU A 290 7.44 -2.16 16.44
CA GLU A 290 6.81 -3.21 17.25
C GLU A 290 5.28 -3.00 17.27
N PRO A 291 4.48 -4.03 17.03
CA PRO A 291 3.01 -3.89 17.00
C PRO A 291 2.41 -3.29 18.27
N SER A 292 3.04 -3.51 19.41
CA SER A 292 2.63 -2.94 20.71
C SER A 292 2.70 -1.41 20.74
N GLU A 293 3.66 -0.79 20.05
CA GLU A 293 3.80 0.66 19.94
C GLU A 293 2.66 1.25 19.12
N ASP A 294 2.27 0.58 18.02
CA ASP A 294 1.14 1.00 17.20
C ASP A 294 -0.18 0.88 17.96
N ILE A 295 -0.36 -0.21 18.71
CA ILE A 295 -1.54 -0.41 19.57
C ILE A 295 -1.61 0.71 20.62
N ALA A 296 -0.50 1.02 21.28
CA ALA A 296 -0.43 2.09 22.27
C ALA A 296 -0.79 3.46 21.64
N MET A 297 -0.18 3.78 20.51
CA MET A 297 -0.45 5.03 19.78
C MET A 297 -1.93 5.21 19.43
N VAL A 298 -2.59 4.18 18.90
CA VAL A 298 -4.01 4.24 18.54
C VAL A 298 -4.90 4.41 19.77
N LYS A 299 -4.59 3.69 20.89
CA LYS A 299 -5.32 3.81 22.14
C LYS A 299 -5.17 5.19 22.81
N GLU A 300 -3.95 5.75 22.82
CA GLU A 300 -3.68 7.11 23.33
C GLU A 300 -4.47 8.18 22.55
N LEU A 301 -4.76 7.95 21.28
CA LEU A 301 -5.60 8.83 20.46
C LEU A 301 -7.11 8.66 20.72
N GLY A 302 -7.51 7.73 21.59
CA GLY A 302 -8.90 7.42 21.88
C GLY A 302 -9.62 6.68 20.72
N LYS A 303 -8.86 6.18 19.74
CA LYS A 303 -9.42 5.47 18.59
C LYS A 303 -9.59 3.97 18.88
N LYS A 304 -10.52 3.34 18.19
CA LYS A 304 -10.75 1.89 18.25
C LYS A 304 -9.85 1.19 17.23
N ILE A 305 -9.35 0.02 17.59
CA ILE A 305 -8.75 -0.93 16.65
C ILE A 305 -9.90 -1.81 16.14
N LYS A 306 -10.02 -1.92 14.81
CA LYS A 306 -11.07 -2.70 14.16
C LYS A 306 -10.87 -4.19 14.37
#